data_ef583539e0c2cdad4693ee8f7d167666
#
_entry.id   ef583539e0c2cdad4693ee8f7d167666
#
_cell.length_a   1.000
_cell.length_b   1.000
_cell.length_c   1.000
_cell.angle_alpha   90.00
_cell.angle_beta   90.00
_cell.angle_gamma   90.00
#
_symmetry.space_group_name_H-M   'P 1'
#
loop_
_entity.id
_entity.type
_entity.pdbx_description
1 polymer ?
#
loop_
_entity_poly.entity_id
_entity_poly.type
_entity_poly.pdbx_seq_one_letter_code
_entity_poly.pdbx_strand_id
1 'polypeptide(L)'
;MKKIFFVIVLIMLSIAMIGCTKSEYGYIFHFSVTEGEGELTIQTTDSFNPTIERCNDVSICELNCGENSYCIGLRGGKNGSRELTFIATPKEGYKVKEWTFNGKVVEKNKTNTYTAIVTNEDNYNGVIAVKFEKI
;
A
#
# COMPACT_ATOMS: atom_id res chain seq x y z
N MET A 1 52.11 4.42 -0.79
CA MET A 1 51.10 3.57 -0.11
C MET A 1 50.00 4.35 0.61
N LYS A 2 50.33 5.41 1.32
CA LYS A 2 49.26 6.21 2.03
C LYS A 2 48.27 6.90 1.08
N LYS A 3 48.66 7.30 -0.10
CA LYS A 3 47.77 7.94 -1.10
C LYS A 3 46.78 6.97 -1.75
N ILE A 4 47.19 5.73 -1.94
CA ILE A 4 46.37 4.68 -2.53
C ILE A 4 45.30 4.24 -1.52
N PHE A 5 45.65 4.18 -0.24
CA PHE A 5 44.72 3.84 0.83
C PHE A 5 43.61 4.89 0.99
N PHE A 6 43.94 6.17 0.83
CA PHE A 6 43.02 7.27 0.88
C PHE A 6 42.01 7.26 -0.29
N VAL A 7 42.47 6.92 -1.48
CA VAL A 7 41.63 6.79 -2.68
C VAL A 7 40.68 5.61 -2.55
N ILE A 8 41.12 4.49 -2.02
CA ILE A 8 40.30 3.30 -1.80
C ILE A 8 39.20 3.60 -0.76
N VAL A 9 39.51 4.30 0.33
CA VAL A 9 38.56 4.71 1.35
C VAL A 9 37.52 5.70 0.78
N LEU A 10 37.94 6.60 -0.09
CA LEU A 10 37.03 7.55 -0.75
C LEU A 10 36.09 6.84 -1.74
N ILE A 11 36.58 5.83 -2.45
CA ILE A 11 35.77 5.02 -3.37
C ILE A 11 34.78 4.15 -2.58
N MET A 12 35.20 3.60 -1.44
CA MET A 12 34.31 2.84 -0.56
C MET A 12 33.22 3.71 0.07
N LEU A 13 33.51 4.98 0.40
CA LEU A 13 32.52 5.91 0.91
C LEU A 13 31.49 6.32 -0.17
N SER A 14 31.92 6.40 -1.43
CA SER A 14 31.01 6.76 -2.52
C SER A 14 30.04 5.62 -2.89
N ILE A 15 30.43 4.36 -2.67
CA ILE A 15 29.57 3.19 -2.91
C ILE A 15 28.48 3.06 -1.82
N ALA A 16 28.75 3.49 -0.60
CA ALA A 16 27.76 3.47 0.49
C ALA A 16 26.61 4.47 0.29
N MET A 17 26.73 5.45 -0.60
CA MET A 17 25.69 6.43 -0.90
C MET A 17 24.70 5.97 -1.98
N ILE A 18 24.93 4.87 -2.67
CA ILE A 18 24.09 4.38 -3.77
C ILE A 18 22.93 3.51 -3.25
N GLY A 19 22.86 3.23 -1.95
CA GLY A 19 21.89 2.30 -1.35
C GLY A 19 20.56 2.90 -0.91
N CYS A 20 20.35 4.22 -0.99
CA CYS A 20 19.11 4.87 -0.57
C CYS A 20 18.41 5.55 -1.75
N THR A 21 17.90 4.76 -2.68
CA THR A 21 16.88 5.26 -3.59
C THR A 21 15.58 5.42 -2.79
N LYS A 22 15.20 6.64 -2.51
CA LYS A 22 13.85 6.96 -2.01
C LYS A 22 12.85 6.35 -2.97
N SER A 23 11.78 5.72 -2.45
CA SER A 23 10.73 5.16 -3.28
C SER A 23 10.22 6.21 -4.25
N GLU A 24 10.14 5.87 -5.53
CA GLU A 24 9.63 6.74 -6.59
C GLU A 24 8.11 6.95 -6.51
N TYR A 25 7.47 6.35 -5.52
CA TYR A 25 6.03 6.39 -5.35
C TYR A 25 5.60 7.60 -4.53
N GLY A 26 4.67 8.38 -5.09
CA GLY A 26 4.08 9.52 -4.40
C GLY A 26 2.97 9.13 -3.43
N TYR A 27 2.22 8.08 -3.74
CA TYR A 27 1.07 7.60 -2.95
C TYR A 27 1.19 6.11 -2.74
N ILE A 28 0.88 5.65 -1.53
CA ILE A 28 0.93 4.23 -1.16
C ILE A 28 -0.41 3.83 -0.55
N PHE A 29 -0.98 2.73 -1.05
CA PHE A 29 -2.19 2.13 -0.51
C PHE A 29 -1.84 0.77 0.07
N HIS A 30 -2.18 0.57 1.33
CA HIS A 30 -2.13 -0.73 1.99
C HIS A 30 -3.54 -1.27 2.14
N PHE A 31 -3.74 -2.54 1.88
CA PHE A 31 -5.07 -3.13 1.98
C PHE A 31 -5.03 -4.57 2.47
N SER A 32 -6.03 -4.94 3.28
CA SER A 32 -6.11 -6.26 3.89
C SER A 32 -7.53 -6.63 4.31
N VAL A 33 -7.76 -7.94 4.46
CA VAL A 33 -8.93 -8.47 5.16
C VAL A 33 -8.53 -8.67 6.61
N THR A 34 -9.20 -8.02 7.55
CA THR A 34 -8.84 -8.05 8.97
C THR A 34 -9.75 -8.92 9.83
N GLU A 35 -10.90 -9.33 9.32
CA GLU A 35 -11.84 -10.21 10.02
C GLU A 35 -12.69 -10.99 9.02
N GLY A 36 -13.00 -12.23 9.32
CA GLY A 36 -13.81 -13.10 8.46
C GLY A 36 -13.04 -13.70 7.30
N GLU A 37 -13.77 -14.23 6.33
CA GLU A 37 -13.18 -14.91 5.18
C GLU A 37 -13.67 -14.30 3.85
N GLY A 38 -12.74 -14.05 2.95
CA GLY A 38 -12.99 -13.48 1.64
C GLY A 38 -11.71 -12.90 1.06
N GLU A 39 -11.85 -12.24 -0.06
CA GLU A 39 -10.73 -11.61 -0.77
C GLU A 39 -10.96 -10.11 -0.91
N LEU A 40 -9.87 -9.35 -0.95
CA LEU A 40 -9.84 -7.94 -1.24
C LEU A 40 -8.89 -7.68 -2.39
N THR A 41 -9.39 -7.10 -3.45
CA THR A 41 -8.63 -6.74 -4.64
C THR A 41 -8.88 -5.29 -5.03
N ILE A 42 -8.19 -4.83 -6.05
CA ILE A 42 -8.41 -3.50 -6.64
C ILE A 42 -9.12 -3.62 -7.98
N GLN A 43 -9.87 -2.60 -8.31
CA GLN A 43 -10.45 -2.47 -9.65
C GLN A 43 -9.35 -2.05 -10.63
N THR A 44 -9.15 -2.84 -11.66
CA THR A 44 -8.19 -2.56 -12.74
C THR A 44 -8.91 -2.22 -14.04
N THR A 45 -8.24 -1.47 -14.89
CA THR A 45 -8.67 -1.16 -16.24
C THR A 45 -7.52 -1.41 -17.22
N ASP A 46 -7.80 -1.44 -18.52
CA ASP A 46 -6.76 -1.63 -19.54
C ASP A 46 -5.66 -0.54 -19.46
N SER A 47 -6.03 0.66 -19.02
CA SER A 47 -5.11 1.79 -18.83
C SER A 47 -4.51 1.86 -17.43
N PHE A 48 -5.03 1.10 -16.48
CA PHE A 48 -4.59 1.08 -15.09
C PHE A 48 -4.54 -0.36 -14.57
N ASN A 49 -3.36 -0.92 -14.59
CA ASN A 49 -3.09 -2.27 -14.08
C ASN A 49 -1.78 -2.25 -13.28
N PRO A 50 -1.82 -1.71 -12.07
CA PRO A 50 -0.61 -1.64 -11.23
C PRO A 50 -0.23 -3.01 -10.68
N THR A 51 1.03 -3.16 -10.35
CA THR A 51 1.53 -4.36 -9.69
C THR A 51 1.13 -4.34 -8.22
N ILE A 52 0.43 -5.38 -7.79
CA ILE A 52 0.09 -5.60 -6.38
C ILE A 52 1.16 -6.48 -5.76
N GLU A 53 1.71 -6.04 -4.64
CA GLU A 53 2.78 -6.76 -3.96
C GLU A 53 2.40 -7.03 -2.50
N ARG A 54 2.91 -8.12 -1.96
CA ARG A 54 2.75 -8.39 -0.53
C ARG A 54 3.54 -7.38 0.28
N CYS A 55 2.96 -6.94 1.38
CA CYS A 55 3.53 -5.87 2.19
C CYS A 55 4.94 -6.16 2.70
N ASN A 56 5.25 -7.39 3.01
CA ASN A 56 6.56 -7.77 3.55
C ASN A 56 7.64 -8.03 2.48
N ASP A 57 7.26 -8.07 1.22
CA ASP A 57 8.17 -8.44 0.13
C ASP A 57 8.82 -7.22 -0.53
N VAL A 58 8.43 -6.01 -0.14
CA VAL A 58 8.84 -4.80 -0.85
C VAL A 58 9.31 -3.69 0.09
N SER A 59 10.37 -3.04 -0.31
CA SER A 59 10.89 -1.84 0.36
C SER A 59 9.94 -0.64 0.34
N ILE A 60 8.85 -0.71 -0.39
CA ILE A 60 7.81 0.33 -0.47
C ILE A 60 6.95 0.35 0.79
N CYS A 61 6.76 -0.79 1.42
CA CYS A 61 5.93 -0.94 2.60
C CYS A 61 6.75 -0.68 3.87
N GLU A 62 6.94 0.58 4.21
CA GLU A 62 7.60 0.98 5.45
C GLU A 62 6.73 0.72 6.70
N LEU A 63 5.45 0.46 6.52
CA LEU A 63 4.54 0.17 7.61
C LEU A 63 4.63 -1.31 8.00
N ASN A 64 4.54 -1.55 9.30
CA ASN A 64 4.49 -2.90 9.85
C ASN A 64 3.15 -3.54 9.47
N CYS A 65 3.15 -4.23 8.33
CA CYS A 65 1.98 -4.87 7.77
C CYS A 65 1.84 -6.28 8.36
N GLY A 66 0.64 -6.65 8.78
CA GLY A 66 0.32 -8.01 9.18
C GLY A 66 0.43 -9.02 8.02
N GLU A 67 0.33 -10.29 8.34
CA GLU A 67 0.20 -11.34 7.33
C GLU A 67 -1.02 -11.08 6.43
N ASN A 68 -0.92 -11.44 5.16
CA ASN A 68 -1.99 -11.23 4.16
C ASN A 68 -2.33 -9.76 3.88
N SER A 69 -1.41 -8.86 4.14
CA SER A 69 -1.52 -7.45 3.71
C SER A 69 -0.80 -7.25 2.39
N TYR A 70 -1.41 -6.41 1.56
CA TYR A 70 -0.90 -6.05 0.24
C TYR A 70 -0.66 -4.56 0.16
N CYS A 71 0.22 -4.14 -0.71
CA CYS A 71 0.41 -2.74 -1.00
C CYS A 71 0.53 -2.45 -2.49
N ILE A 72 0.24 -1.22 -2.82
CA ILE A 72 0.36 -0.69 -4.15
C ILE A 72 0.89 0.72 -4.08
N GLY A 73 1.91 1.01 -4.88
CA GLY A 73 2.45 2.35 -5.02
C GLY A 73 1.99 2.99 -6.32
N LEU A 74 1.52 4.22 -6.26
CA LEU A 74 1.19 5.03 -7.42
C LEU A 74 2.29 6.05 -7.67
N ARG A 75 2.86 6.03 -8.87
CA ARG A 75 3.84 7.02 -9.31
C ARG A 75 3.17 8.35 -9.57
N GLY A 76 3.89 9.41 -9.36
CA GLY A 76 3.46 10.77 -9.65
C GLY A 76 3.84 11.77 -8.58
N GLY A 77 3.64 13.05 -8.87
CA GLY A 77 3.91 14.14 -7.93
C GLY A 77 2.95 14.11 -6.74
N LYS A 78 3.44 14.51 -5.58
CA LYS A 78 2.65 14.66 -4.35
C LYS A 78 1.76 15.90 -4.39
N ASN A 79 0.94 16.02 -5.43
CA ASN A 79 0.05 17.15 -5.65
C ASN A 79 -1.40 16.65 -5.78
N GLY A 80 -2.28 17.15 -4.93
CA GLY A 80 -3.71 16.83 -4.98
C GLY A 80 -4.05 15.53 -4.28
N SER A 81 -4.88 14.72 -4.92
CA SER A 81 -5.37 13.46 -4.39
C SER A 81 -5.19 12.32 -5.40
N ARG A 82 -5.23 11.11 -4.88
CA ARG A 82 -5.33 9.88 -5.69
C ARG A 82 -6.44 9.02 -5.12
N GLU A 83 -7.20 8.42 -6.00
CA GLU A 83 -8.25 7.49 -5.63
C GLU A 83 -7.99 6.09 -6.16
N LEU A 84 -8.46 5.10 -5.43
CA LEU A 84 -8.36 3.71 -5.79
C LEU A 84 -9.62 2.98 -5.33
N THR A 85 -10.25 2.21 -6.22
CA THR A 85 -11.43 1.44 -5.90
C THR A 85 -11.06 0.01 -5.54
N PHE A 86 -11.51 -0.41 -4.38
CA PHE A 86 -11.32 -1.75 -3.84
C PHE A 86 -12.58 -2.59 -4.04
N ILE A 87 -12.39 -3.87 -4.32
CA ILE A 87 -13.45 -4.85 -4.50
C ILE A 87 -13.28 -5.94 -3.46
N ALA A 88 -14.29 -6.09 -2.62
CA ALA A 88 -14.38 -7.16 -1.64
C ALA A 88 -15.20 -8.32 -2.22
N THR A 89 -14.66 -9.53 -2.12
CA THR A 89 -15.35 -10.76 -2.51
C THR A 89 -15.48 -11.66 -1.29
N PRO A 90 -16.60 -11.57 -0.54
CA PRO A 90 -16.84 -12.44 0.60
C PRO A 90 -16.86 -13.90 0.17
N LYS A 91 -16.29 -14.78 1.00
CA LYS A 91 -16.48 -16.23 0.84
C LYS A 91 -17.95 -16.60 1.02
N GLU A 92 -18.37 -17.69 0.43
CA GLU A 92 -19.74 -18.20 0.61
C GLU A 92 -20.11 -18.28 2.10
N GLY A 93 -21.27 -17.76 2.47
CA GLY A 93 -21.72 -17.65 3.85
C GLY A 93 -21.22 -16.42 4.61
N TYR A 94 -20.51 -15.52 3.94
CA TYR A 94 -20.04 -14.27 4.50
C TYR A 94 -20.58 -13.06 3.74
N LYS A 95 -20.58 -11.93 4.39
CA LYS A 95 -20.93 -10.61 3.81
C LYS A 95 -20.00 -9.55 4.34
N VAL A 96 -19.94 -8.41 3.67
CA VAL A 96 -19.19 -7.25 4.17
C VAL A 96 -19.85 -6.74 5.46
N LYS A 97 -19.05 -6.68 6.52
CA LYS A 97 -19.44 -6.10 7.80
C LYS A 97 -19.18 -4.60 7.82
N GLU A 98 -17.94 -4.22 7.51
CA GLU A 98 -17.52 -2.83 7.47
C GLU A 98 -16.22 -2.64 6.68
N TRP A 99 -16.04 -1.42 6.21
CA TRP A 99 -14.77 -0.92 5.68
C TRP A 99 -14.13 0.03 6.68
N THR A 100 -12.80 0.05 6.71
CA THR A 100 -12.04 1.06 7.45
C THR A 100 -11.03 1.73 6.54
N PHE A 101 -10.81 3.02 6.79
CA PHE A 101 -9.81 3.83 6.11
C PHE A 101 -8.98 4.56 7.16
N ASN A 102 -7.69 4.31 7.17
CA ASN A 102 -6.74 4.87 8.16
C ASN A 102 -7.23 4.68 9.61
N GLY A 103 -7.78 3.49 9.90
CA GLY A 103 -8.28 3.12 11.23
C GLY A 103 -9.67 3.62 11.58
N LYS A 104 -10.31 4.39 10.70
CA LYS A 104 -11.68 4.90 10.91
C LYS A 104 -12.68 4.10 10.11
N VAL A 105 -13.81 3.77 10.73
CA VAL A 105 -14.91 3.08 10.05
C VAL A 105 -15.51 4.00 8.99
N VAL A 106 -15.65 3.48 7.78
CA VAL A 106 -16.38 4.13 6.69
C VAL A 106 -17.87 3.90 6.92
N GLU A 107 -18.53 4.90 7.50
CA GLU A 107 -19.93 4.79 7.87
C GLU A 107 -20.84 4.50 6.66
N LYS A 108 -21.84 3.68 6.89
CA LYS A 108 -22.91 3.32 5.93
C LYS A 108 -22.43 2.57 4.68
N ASN A 109 -21.16 2.24 4.53
CA ASN A 109 -20.70 1.41 3.41
C ASN A 109 -20.61 -0.07 3.82
N LYS A 110 -21.63 -0.84 3.44
CA LYS A 110 -21.65 -2.31 3.56
C LYS A 110 -21.71 -2.99 2.19
N THR A 111 -21.35 -2.27 1.15
CA THR A 111 -21.28 -2.80 -0.21
C THR A 111 -19.97 -3.52 -0.45
N ASN A 112 -19.88 -4.24 -1.56
CA ASN A 112 -18.69 -4.96 -1.95
C ASN A 112 -17.60 -4.07 -2.59
N THR A 113 -17.82 -2.76 -2.65
CA THR A 113 -16.86 -1.82 -3.23
C THR A 113 -16.64 -0.62 -2.32
N TYR A 114 -15.42 -0.11 -2.33
CA TYR A 114 -15.05 1.12 -1.65
C TYR A 114 -14.00 1.88 -2.46
N THR A 115 -14.26 3.16 -2.72
CA THR A 115 -13.27 4.05 -3.34
C THR A 115 -12.60 4.89 -2.27
N ALA A 116 -11.32 4.62 -2.03
CA ALA A 116 -10.51 5.38 -1.09
C ALA A 116 -9.85 6.57 -1.81
N ILE A 117 -9.89 7.73 -1.19
CA ILE A 117 -9.24 8.95 -1.68
C ILE A 117 -8.14 9.32 -0.69
N VAL A 118 -6.89 9.32 -1.15
CA VAL A 118 -5.72 9.67 -0.35
C VAL A 118 -5.23 11.07 -0.74
N THR A 119 -5.01 11.90 0.25
CA THR A 119 -4.56 13.28 0.11
C THR A 119 -3.29 13.53 0.92
N ASN A 120 -2.80 14.77 0.90
CA ASN A 120 -1.71 15.20 1.76
C ASN A 120 -2.05 15.13 3.26
N GLU A 121 -3.32 15.24 3.64
CA GLU A 121 -3.77 15.09 5.03
C GLU A 121 -3.55 13.67 5.55
N ASP A 122 -3.58 12.68 4.66
CA ASP A 122 -3.26 11.28 4.93
C ASP A 122 -1.76 10.99 4.89
N ASN A 123 -0.93 12.01 4.75
CA ASN A 123 0.51 11.88 4.52
C ASN A 123 0.83 10.97 3.30
N TYR A 124 0.00 11.05 2.28
CA TYR A 124 0.08 10.27 1.04
C TYR A 124 0.02 8.74 1.21
N ASN A 125 -0.46 8.28 2.36
CA ASN A 125 -0.64 6.86 2.67
C ASN A 125 -2.10 6.56 3.01
N GLY A 126 -2.64 5.52 2.42
CA GLY A 126 -3.95 4.98 2.75
C GLY A 126 -3.86 3.56 3.26
N VAL A 127 -4.49 3.27 4.38
CA VAL A 127 -4.62 1.92 4.93
C VAL A 127 -6.08 1.54 4.89
N ILE A 128 -6.41 0.61 4.00
CA ILE A 128 -7.76 0.15 3.76
C ILE A 128 -7.91 -1.26 4.33
N ALA A 129 -8.96 -1.47 5.09
CA ALA A 129 -9.30 -2.80 5.56
C ALA A 129 -10.79 -3.08 5.36
N VAL A 130 -11.10 -4.34 5.11
CA VAL A 130 -12.46 -4.84 5.06
C VAL A 130 -12.62 -5.95 6.10
N LYS A 131 -13.76 -5.97 6.74
CA LYS A 131 -14.20 -7.05 7.62
C LYS A 131 -15.39 -7.76 7.03
N PHE A 132 -15.36 -9.05 7.09
CA PHE A 132 -16.49 -9.92 6.73
C PHE A 132 -17.10 -10.50 7.99
N GLU A 133 -18.39 -10.75 7.95
CA GLU A 133 -19.12 -11.46 9.00
C GLU A 133 -19.97 -12.58 8.39
N LYS A 134 -20.27 -13.60 9.19
CA LYS A 134 -21.20 -14.66 8.77
C LYS A 134 -22.60 -14.13 8.59
N ILE A 135 -23.26 -14.61 7.57
CA ILE A 135 -24.67 -14.30 7.30
C ILE A 135 -25.56 -14.99 8.33
#